data_32bfd1733f6912e64949fdc5328705b7
#
_entry.id   32bfd1733f6912e64949fdc5328705b7
#
_cell.length_a   1.000
_cell.length_b   1.000
_cell.length_c   1.000
_cell.angle_alpha   90.00
_cell.angle_beta   90.00
_cell.angle_gamma   90.00
#
_symmetry.space_group_name_H-M   'P 1'
#
loop_
_entity.id
_entity.type
_entity.pdbx_description
1 polymer ?
#
loop_
_entity_poly.entity_id
_entity_poly.type
_entity_poly.pdbx_seq_one_letter_code
_entity_poly.pdbx_strand_id
1 'polypeptide(L)'
;MLLVLVLIGLNMRPLLTSVGPLLPQLRQASGMSFSVAALLTALPVVTMGGLALAGSWLHQHVSERRSVAISLLLIAVGALMRELYPQSALLLSSALLGGVGIGIIQAVMPSVIKRRFQQRTPLVMGLRSAALMGGGGLGAAITPWLVQHSETWYQTLAWWALPAVVALFAWWWQSAREVASSHKTTTTPVRVVFTPRAWTLGVYFGLINGGYASLIAWLPAFYIEIGASAQYSGSLLALMTLGQAAGALLMPAMARHQDRRKLLMLALVLQLVGFCGFIWLPMQLPVLWAMVCGLGLGGAFPLCLLLALDHSVQPAIAGKLVAFMQGIGFIIAGLAPWFSGVLRSISGNYLMDWAFHALCVVGLMIITLRFAPVRFPQLWVKEA
;
A
#
# COMPACT_ATOMS: atom_id res chain seq x y z
N MET A 1 -2.92 -19.86 13.60
CA MET A 1 -1.99 -18.74 13.28
C MET A 1 -2.08 -18.26 11.84
N LEU A 2 -2.03 -19.14 10.84
CA LEU A 2 -2.10 -18.71 9.42
C LEU A 2 -3.39 -17.91 9.12
N LEU A 3 -4.56 -18.41 9.56
CA LEU A 3 -5.83 -17.72 9.41
C LEU A 3 -5.82 -16.32 10.03
N VAL A 4 -5.21 -16.17 11.21
CA VAL A 4 -5.11 -14.86 11.88
C VAL A 4 -4.26 -13.89 11.08
N LEU A 5 -3.17 -14.34 10.44
CA LEU A 5 -2.36 -13.52 9.55
C LEU A 5 -3.12 -13.09 8.30
N VAL A 6 -3.96 -13.96 7.75
CA VAL A 6 -4.87 -13.63 6.63
C VAL A 6 -5.89 -12.58 7.06
N LEU A 7 -6.54 -12.77 8.23
CA LEU A 7 -7.49 -11.79 8.77
C LEU A 7 -6.82 -10.42 8.99
N ILE A 8 -5.62 -10.39 9.56
CA ILE A 8 -4.84 -9.15 9.72
C ILE A 8 -4.57 -8.52 8.35
N GLY A 9 -4.12 -9.31 7.36
CA GLY A 9 -3.88 -8.83 6.00
C GLY A 9 -5.12 -8.19 5.38
N LEU A 10 -6.27 -8.86 5.44
CA LEU A 10 -7.55 -8.37 4.91
C LEU A 10 -7.98 -7.03 5.52
N ASN A 11 -7.60 -6.73 6.76
CA ASN A 11 -7.97 -5.49 7.43
C ASN A 11 -7.11 -4.27 7.08
N MET A 12 -5.99 -4.45 6.38
CA MET A 12 -5.03 -3.37 6.18
C MET A 12 -5.39 -2.39 5.05
N ARG A 13 -6.32 -2.72 4.17
CA ARG A 13 -6.62 -1.93 2.98
C ARG A 13 -8.04 -1.36 2.91
N PRO A 14 -9.09 -1.96 3.49
CA PRO A 14 -10.46 -1.45 3.35
C PRO A 14 -10.62 -0.01 3.81
N LEU A 15 -9.92 0.41 4.86
CA LEU A 15 -9.94 1.79 5.35
C LEU A 15 -9.55 2.83 4.27
N LEU A 16 -8.67 2.46 3.33
CA LEU A 16 -8.24 3.31 2.21
C LEU A 16 -9.16 3.15 1.00
N THR A 17 -9.44 1.90 0.61
CA THR A 17 -10.09 1.59 -0.67
C THR A 17 -11.60 1.81 -0.65
N SER A 18 -12.24 1.83 0.53
CA SER A 18 -13.66 2.14 0.70
C SER A 18 -14.00 3.61 0.43
N VAL A 19 -13.02 4.51 0.53
CA VAL A 19 -13.24 5.96 0.37
C VAL A 19 -13.46 6.34 -1.09
N GLY A 20 -12.68 5.77 -2.01
CA GLY A 20 -12.69 6.14 -3.43
C GLY A 20 -14.08 6.10 -4.07
N PRO A 21 -14.85 5.01 -3.96
CA PRO A 21 -16.20 4.93 -4.52
C PRO A 21 -17.21 5.91 -3.92
N LEU A 22 -16.98 6.40 -2.70
CA LEU A 22 -17.86 7.33 -1.99
C LEU A 22 -17.37 8.78 -2.03
N LEU A 23 -16.28 9.04 -2.72
CA LEU A 23 -15.60 10.33 -2.70
C LEU A 23 -16.49 11.51 -3.11
N PRO A 24 -17.36 11.41 -4.15
CA PRO A 24 -18.27 12.49 -4.51
C PRO A 24 -19.26 12.84 -3.38
N GLN A 25 -19.89 11.84 -2.78
CA GLN A 25 -20.83 11.98 -1.68
C GLN A 25 -20.15 12.55 -0.43
N LEU A 26 -18.97 12.04 -0.11
CA LEU A 26 -18.16 12.48 1.01
C LEU A 26 -17.77 13.96 0.86
N ARG A 27 -17.34 14.38 -0.32
CA ARG A 27 -16.99 15.79 -0.59
C ARG A 27 -18.19 16.72 -0.50
N GLN A 28 -19.33 16.30 -1.06
CA GLN A 28 -20.56 17.08 -0.99
C GLN A 28 -21.02 17.29 0.46
N ALA A 29 -20.96 16.24 1.30
CA ALA A 29 -21.41 16.31 2.68
C ALA A 29 -20.42 17.07 3.60
N SER A 30 -19.11 16.95 3.36
CA SER A 30 -18.08 17.54 4.21
C SER A 30 -17.55 18.90 3.75
N GLY A 31 -17.89 19.32 2.53
CA GLY A 31 -17.37 20.54 1.91
C GLY A 31 -15.88 20.48 1.54
N MET A 32 -15.25 19.30 1.54
CA MET A 32 -13.83 19.14 1.24
C MET A 32 -13.49 19.48 -0.21
N SER A 33 -12.38 20.20 -0.40
CA SER A 33 -11.74 20.31 -1.71
C SER A 33 -11.17 18.96 -2.17
N PHE A 34 -10.85 18.80 -3.46
CA PHE A 34 -10.20 17.60 -3.98
C PHE A 34 -8.88 17.30 -3.25
N SER A 35 -8.06 18.33 -3.02
CA SER A 35 -6.77 18.20 -2.33
C SER A 35 -6.93 17.72 -0.88
N VAL A 36 -7.93 18.22 -0.15
CA VAL A 36 -8.18 17.80 1.24
C VAL A 36 -8.75 16.38 1.28
N ALA A 37 -9.66 16.04 0.37
CA ALA A 37 -10.21 14.68 0.30
C ALA A 37 -9.15 13.63 -0.04
N ALA A 38 -8.15 13.98 -0.86
CA ALA A 38 -7.01 13.12 -1.16
C ALA A 38 -6.19 12.73 0.09
N LEU A 39 -6.19 13.58 1.13
CA LEU A 39 -5.48 13.26 2.38
C LEU A 39 -6.07 12.05 3.10
N LEU A 40 -7.32 11.67 2.82
CA LEU A 40 -7.92 10.46 3.40
C LEU A 40 -7.19 9.16 2.97
N THR A 41 -6.60 9.17 1.79
CA THR A 41 -5.77 8.06 1.29
C THR A 41 -4.27 8.33 1.45
N ALA A 42 -3.85 9.59 1.40
CA ALA A 42 -2.47 10.01 1.53
C ALA A 42 -1.91 9.82 2.96
N LEU A 43 -2.64 10.28 3.99
CA LEU A 43 -2.19 10.22 5.37
C LEU A 43 -1.83 8.80 5.84
N PRO A 44 -2.66 7.76 5.61
CA PRO A 44 -2.28 6.40 5.97
C PRO A 44 -0.99 5.93 5.33
N VAL A 45 -0.75 6.28 4.07
CA VAL A 45 0.46 5.85 3.34
C VAL A 45 1.70 6.60 3.83
N VAL A 46 1.59 7.91 4.11
CA VAL A 46 2.68 8.69 4.72
C VAL A 46 3.06 8.17 6.10
N THR A 47 2.06 7.85 6.94
CA THR A 47 2.32 7.26 8.27
C THR A 47 2.99 5.89 8.18
N MET A 48 2.63 5.06 7.19
CA MET A 48 3.35 3.81 6.91
C MET A 48 4.84 4.07 6.61
N GLY A 49 5.15 5.12 5.84
CA GLY A 49 6.53 5.53 5.56
C GLY A 49 7.29 5.94 6.80
N GLY A 50 6.73 6.83 7.61
CA GLY A 50 7.32 7.27 8.88
C GLY A 50 7.58 6.10 9.85
N LEU A 51 6.61 5.20 9.98
CA LEU A 51 6.74 4.03 10.84
C LEU A 51 7.70 2.97 10.29
N ALA A 52 7.89 2.87 8.98
CA ALA A 52 8.92 2.01 8.38
C ALA A 52 10.32 2.50 8.77
N LEU A 53 10.56 3.81 8.77
CA LEU A 53 11.82 4.41 9.26
C LEU A 53 12.00 4.22 10.77
N ALA A 54 10.92 4.30 11.54
CA ALA A 54 10.92 4.12 13.01
C ALA A 54 10.85 2.65 13.45
N GLY A 55 10.80 1.70 12.53
CA GLY A 55 10.56 0.28 12.82
C GLY A 55 11.54 -0.34 13.82
N SER A 56 12.82 0.01 13.76
CA SER A 56 13.83 -0.46 14.70
C SER A 56 13.56 0.00 16.15
N TRP A 57 13.13 1.23 16.34
CA TRP A 57 12.74 1.78 17.63
C TRP A 57 11.49 1.06 18.18
N LEU A 58 10.50 0.84 17.33
CA LEU A 58 9.26 0.15 17.71
C LEU A 58 9.54 -1.28 18.24
N HIS A 59 10.41 -2.04 17.55
CA HIS A 59 10.78 -3.40 17.96
C HIS A 59 11.52 -3.44 19.31
N GLN A 60 12.22 -2.36 19.69
CA GLN A 60 12.96 -2.30 20.96
C GLN A 60 12.05 -1.99 22.15
N HIS A 61 10.98 -1.21 21.94
CA HIS A 61 10.18 -0.66 23.04
C HIS A 61 8.83 -1.35 23.25
N VAL A 62 8.26 -1.97 22.19
CA VAL A 62 6.94 -2.58 22.27
C VAL A 62 6.99 -4.04 21.84
N SER A 63 6.43 -4.93 22.65
CA SER A 63 6.33 -6.35 22.29
C SER A 63 5.44 -6.55 21.05
N GLU A 64 5.78 -7.51 20.20
CA GLU A 64 5.04 -7.82 18.96
C GLU A 64 3.55 -8.07 19.22
N ARG A 65 3.23 -8.79 20.30
CA ARG A 65 1.84 -9.05 20.71
C ARG A 65 1.07 -7.76 20.94
N ARG A 66 1.65 -6.82 21.70
CA ARG A 66 1.03 -5.51 21.98
C ARG A 66 0.98 -4.64 20.72
N SER A 67 2.04 -4.61 19.93
CA SER A 67 2.10 -3.82 18.70
C SER A 67 0.96 -4.20 17.74
N VAL A 68 0.72 -5.48 17.50
CA VAL A 68 -0.35 -5.94 16.61
C VAL A 68 -1.73 -5.67 17.22
N ALA A 69 -1.91 -5.90 18.53
CA ALA A 69 -3.19 -5.61 19.20
C ALA A 69 -3.54 -4.11 19.17
N ILE A 70 -2.58 -3.24 19.51
CA ILE A 70 -2.76 -1.79 19.42
C ILE A 70 -3.08 -1.36 17.99
N SER A 71 -2.40 -1.93 17.01
CA SER A 71 -2.63 -1.62 15.59
C SER A 71 -4.05 -1.95 15.13
N LEU A 72 -4.54 -3.16 15.46
CA LEU A 72 -5.90 -3.56 15.10
C LEU A 72 -6.95 -2.70 15.82
N LEU A 73 -6.68 -2.33 17.07
CA LEU A 73 -7.52 -1.39 17.82
C LEU A 73 -7.55 -0.01 17.13
N LEU A 74 -6.38 0.53 16.73
CA LEU A 74 -6.30 1.81 16.03
C LEU A 74 -7.05 1.78 14.69
N ILE A 75 -6.97 0.67 13.94
CA ILE A 75 -7.72 0.48 12.69
C ILE A 75 -9.23 0.44 12.97
N ALA A 76 -9.67 -0.31 13.99
CA ALA A 76 -11.07 -0.41 14.37
C ALA A 76 -11.62 0.95 14.84
N VAL A 77 -10.93 1.64 15.73
CA VAL A 77 -11.33 2.97 16.21
C VAL A 77 -11.35 3.97 15.05
N GLY A 78 -10.33 3.97 14.20
CA GLY A 78 -10.30 4.82 13.01
C GLY A 78 -11.47 4.57 12.06
N ALA A 79 -11.92 3.33 11.90
CA ALA A 79 -13.12 3.02 11.12
C ALA A 79 -14.41 3.49 11.83
N LEU A 80 -14.56 3.23 13.14
CA LEU A 80 -15.71 3.65 13.92
C LEU A 80 -15.88 5.16 14.03
N MET A 81 -14.77 5.92 14.09
CA MET A 81 -14.82 7.38 14.07
C MET A 81 -15.58 7.94 12.86
N ARG A 82 -15.65 7.19 11.75
CA ARG A 82 -16.37 7.61 10.53
C ARG A 82 -17.88 7.51 10.66
N GLU A 83 -18.39 6.78 11.68
CA GLU A 83 -19.83 6.72 11.99
C GLU A 83 -20.34 8.03 12.60
N LEU A 84 -19.46 8.74 13.28
CA LEU A 84 -19.77 10.07 13.81
C LEU A 84 -20.00 11.04 12.63
N TYR A 85 -20.41 12.25 12.92
CA TYR A 85 -20.75 13.23 11.89
C TYR A 85 -19.60 13.43 10.85
N PRO A 86 -19.88 13.53 9.53
CA PRO A 86 -18.87 13.56 8.47
C PRO A 86 -18.13 14.92 8.37
N GLN A 87 -17.53 15.35 9.47
CA GLN A 87 -16.65 16.53 9.47
C GLN A 87 -15.27 16.20 8.89
N SER A 88 -14.71 17.13 8.14
CA SER A 88 -13.39 16.99 7.51
C SER A 88 -12.30 16.59 8.50
N ALA A 89 -12.23 17.27 9.66
CA ALA A 89 -11.24 17.01 10.69
C ALA A 89 -11.36 15.59 11.27
N LEU A 90 -12.58 15.12 11.50
CA LEU A 90 -12.82 13.79 12.04
C LEU A 90 -12.44 12.69 11.03
N LEU A 91 -12.79 12.87 9.76
CA LEU A 91 -12.44 11.95 8.68
C LEU A 91 -10.92 11.85 8.50
N LEU A 92 -10.21 12.99 8.52
CA LEU A 92 -8.74 13.03 8.41
C LEU A 92 -8.07 12.40 9.64
N SER A 93 -8.58 12.66 10.85
CA SER A 93 -8.08 12.04 12.08
C SER A 93 -8.28 10.53 12.07
N SER A 94 -9.43 10.05 11.55
CA SER A 94 -9.70 8.62 11.36
C SER A 94 -8.71 7.95 10.40
N ALA A 95 -8.39 8.63 9.29
CA ALA A 95 -7.43 8.17 8.30
C ALA A 95 -6.01 8.10 8.88
N LEU A 96 -5.60 9.13 9.63
CA LEU A 96 -4.31 9.17 10.32
C LEU A 96 -4.20 8.03 11.34
N LEU A 97 -5.21 7.86 12.20
CA LEU A 97 -5.23 6.85 13.25
C LEU A 97 -5.16 5.43 12.67
N GLY A 98 -5.99 5.14 11.67
CA GLY A 98 -5.95 3.86 10.98
C GLY A 98 -4.64 3.64 10.23
N GLY A 99 -4.07 4.70 9.63
CA GLY A 99 -2.76 4.67 8.98
C GLY A 99 -1.63 4.32 9.93
N VAL A 100 -1.62 4.85 11.15
CA VAL A 100 -0.68 4.46 12.21
C VAL A 100 -0.82 2.98 12.53
N GLY A 101 -2.04 2.46 12.70
CA GLY A 101 -2.27 1.03 12.93
C GLY A 101 -1.73 0.16 11.78
N ILE A 102 -2.02 0.52 10.54
CA ILE A 102 -1.53 -0.19 9.36
C ILE A 102 0.00 -0.17 9.30
N GLY A 103 0.62 0.99 9.55
CA GLY A 103 2.07 1.17 9.51
C GLY A 103 2.80 0.32 10.55
N ILE A 104 2.29 0.23 11.78
CA ILE A 104 2.85 -0.63 12.83
C ILE A 104 2.79 -2.11 12.41
N ILE A 105 1.65 -2.59 11.87
CA ILE A 105 1.53 -3.96 11.35
C ILE A 105 2.54 -4.21 10.22
N GLN A 106 2.71 -3.28 9.30
CA GLN A 106 3.67 -3.40 8.20
C GLN A 106 5.11 -3.52 8.72
N ALA A 107 5.48 -2.76 9.74
CA ALA A 107 6.82 -2.81 10.32
C ALA A 107 7.08 -4.10 11.11
N VAL A 108 6.09 -4.59 11.88
CA VAL A 108 6.27 -5.71 12.83
C VAL A 108 6.06 -7.08 12.19
N MET A 109 5.12 -7.20 11.26
CA MET A 109 4.64 -8.50 10.77
C MET A 109 5.70 -9.34 10.03
N PRO A 110 6.64 -8.78 9.24
CA PRO A 110 7.69 -9.58 8.61
C PRO A 110 8.56 -10.35 9.61
N SER A 111 8.92 -9.73 10.73
CA SER A 111 9.71 -10.38 11.79
C SER A 111 8.93 -11.50 12.50
N VAL A 112 7.63 -11.26 12.78
CA VAL A 112 6.72 -12.26 13.35
C VAL A 112 6.62 -13.48 12.43
N ILE A 113 6.41 -13.28 11.14
CA ILE A 113 6.29 -14.37 10.15
C ILE A 113 7.59 -15.15 10.06
N LYS A 114 8.73 -14.46 9.91
CA LYS A 114 10.05 -15.10 9.80
C LYS A 114 10.36 -15.97 11.02
N ARG A 115 10.08 -15.47 12.23
CA ARG A 115 10.34 -16.21 13.47
C ARG A 115 9.44 -17.43 13.63
N ARG A 116 8.14 -17.31 13.25
CA ARG A 116 7.15 -18.37 13.50
C ARG A 116 7.08 -19.43 12.40
N PHE A 117 7.40 -19.08 11.18
CA PHE A 117 7.21 -19.96 10.02
C PHE A 117 8.52 -20.36 9.33
N GLN A 118 9.65 -19.86 9.78
CA GLN A 118 11.01 -20.21 9.29
C GLN A 118 11.08 -20.67 7.81
N GLN A 119 11.01 -21.98 7.56
CA GLN A 119 11.10 -22.55 6.21
C GLN A 119 9.92 -22.20 5.30
N ARG A 120 8.74 -21.85 5.86
CA ARG A 120 7.52 -21.46 5.12
C ARG A 120 7.34 -19.94 5.02
N THR A 121 8.34 -19.16 5.45
CA THR A 121 8.29 -17.69 5.43
C THR A 121 7.85 -17.12 4.07
N PRO A 122 8.41 -17.53 2.91
CA PRO A 122 8.01 -16.99 1.61
C PRO A 122 6.52 -17.21 1.30
N LEU A 123 6.02 -18.42 1.57
CA LEU A 123 4.62 -18.78 1.34
C LEU A 123 3.69 -17.94 2.22
N VAL A 124 4.00 -17.80 3.51
CA VAL A 124 3.17 -17.05 4.46
C VAL A 124 3.20 -15.56 4.17
N MET A 125 4.34 -15.02 3.76
CA MET A 125 4.46 -13.63 3.29
C MET A 125 3.61 -13.38 2.03
N GLY A 126 3.67 -14.31 1.06
CA GLY A 126 2.83 -14.25 -0.14
C GLY A 126 1.33 -14.28 0.19
N LEU A 127 0.91 -15.22 1.05
CA LEU A 127 -0.48 -15.34 1.47
C LEU A 127 -0.97 -14.07 2.20
N ARG A 128 -0.15 -13.50 3.09
CA ARG A 128 -0.46 -12.23 3.76
C ARG A 128 -0.59 -11.08 2.75
N SER A 129 0.32 -11.01 1.77
CA SER A 129 0.27 -9.97 0.74
C SER A 129 -0.97 -10.11 -0.15
N ALA A 130 -1.33 -11.34 -0.52
CA ALA A 130 -2.57 -11.61 -1.26
C ALA A 130 -3.81 -11.22 -0.44
N ALA A 131 -3.83 -11.53 0.87
CA ALA A 131 -4.91 -11.12 1.77
C ALA A 131 -5.02 -9.60 1.88
N LEU A 132 -3.88 -8.88 1.98
CA LEU A 132 -3.84 -7.42 2.01
C LEU A 132 -4.46 -6.82 0.72
N MET A 133 -4.11 -7.37 -0.44
CA MET A 133 -4.66 -6.94 -1.73
C MET A 133 -6.14 -7.30 -1.84
N GLY A 134 -6.51 -8.53 -1.44
CA GLY A 134 -7.90 -8.97 -1.40
C GLY A 134 -8.78 -8.09 -0.50
N GLY A 135 -8.28 -7.70 0.68
CA GLY A 135 -8.97 -6.75 1.56
C GLY A 135 -9.22 -5.40 0.88
N GLY A 136 -8.26 -4.92 0.08
CA GLY A 136 -8.43 -3.73 -0.73
C GLY A 136 -9.54 -3.87 -1.78
N GLY A 137 -9.58 -4.99 -2.48
CA GLY A 137 -10.63 -5.31 -3.45
C GLY A 137 -12.01 -5.39 -2.79
N LEU A 138 -12.11 -6.07 -1.64
CA LEU A 138 -13.34 -6.15 -0.86
C LEU A 138 -13.82 -4.76 -0.41
N GLY A 139 -12.90 -3.91 0.08
CA GLY A 139 -13.21 -2.53 0.47
C GLY A 139 -13.83 -1.74 -0.66
N ALA A 140 -13.26 -1.82 -1.85
CA ALA A 140 -13.73 -1.09 -3.02
C ALA A 140 -15.06 -1.63 -3.57
N ALA A 141 -15.23 -2.95 -3.65
CA ALA A 141 -16.39 -3.59 -4.27
C ALA A 141 -17.62 -3.61 -3.34
N ILE A 142 -17.43 -3.93 -2.04
CA ILE A 142 -18.53 -4.13 -1.10
C ILE A 142 -19.07 -2.79 -0.58
N THR A 143 -18.23 -1.76 -0.41
CA THR A 143 -18.67 -0.49 0.17
C THR A 143 -19.82 0.16 -0.58
N PRO A 144 -19.85 0.29 -1.93
CA PRO A 144 -20.99 0.85 -2.64
C PRO A 144 -22.27 0.03 -2.48
N TRP A 145 -22.16 -1.30 -2.39
CA TRP A 145 -23.29 -2.19 -2.14
C TRP A 145 -23.86 -1.98 -0.72
N LEU A 146 -23.01 -1.86 0.28
CA LEU A 146 -23.42 -1.57 1.65
C LEU A 146 -24.16 -0.24 1.77
N VAL A 147 -23.73 0.80 1.02
CA VAL A 147 -24.41 2.11 1.02
C VAL A 147 -25.85 2.01 0.57
N GLN A 148 -26.15 1.15 -0.41
CA GLN A 148 -27.52 0.95 -0.90
C GLN A 148 -28.45 0.29 0.14
N HIS A 149 -27.87 -0.37 1.15
CA HIS A 149 -28.60 -1.11 2.20
C HIS A 149 -28.42 -0.47 3.59
N SER A 150 -27.84 0.70 3.68
CA SER A 150 -27.62 1.45 4.93
C SER A 150 -28.42 2.75 4.90
N GLU A 151 -28.84 3.22 6.05
CA GLU A 151 -29.57 4.50 6.17
C GLU A 151 -28.71 5.68 5.77
N THR A 152 -27.39 5.60 6.05
CA THR A 152 -26.44 6.67 5.75
C THR A 152 -25.14 6.10 5.18
N TRP A 153 -24.56 6.81 4.21
CA TRP A 153 -23.32 6.38 3.57
C TRP A 153 -22.11 6.35 4.53
N TYR A 154 -22.08 7.17 5.57
CA TYR A 154 -20.96 7.23 6.51
C TYR A 154 -20.97 6.05 7.51
N GLN A 155 -22.12 5.53 7.91
CA GLN A 155 -22.24 4.30 8.69
C GLN A 155 -21.56 3.13 7.96
N THR A 156 -21.67 3.09 6.65
CA THR A 156 -21.05 2.05 5.82
C THR A 156 -19.53 1.99 5.98
N LEU A 157 -18.88 3.12 6.18
CA LEU A 157 -17.44 3.17 6.42
C LEU A 157 -17.05 2.61 7.79
N ALA A 158 -17.93 2.73 8.79
CA ALA A 158 -17.73 2.18 10.13
C ALA A 158 -17.82 0.65 10.18
N TRP A 159 -18.57 0.02 9.25
CA TRP A 159 -18.66 -1.45 9.17
C TRP A 159 -17.30 -2.12 9.00
N TRP A 160 -16.32 -1.44 8.44
CA TRP A 160 -14.95 -1.95 8.32
C TRP A 160 -14.21 -2.06 9.65
N ALA A 161 -14.80 -1.59 10.77
CA ALA A 161 -14.31 -1.88 12.12
C ALA A 161 -14.57 -3.34 12.53
N LEU A 162 -15.66 -3.96 12.06
CA LEU A 162 -16.04 -5.31 12.46
C LEU A 162 -14.97 -6.36 12.16
N PRO A 163 -14.45 -6.48 10.91
CA PRO A 163 -13.37 -7.41 10.63
C PRO A 163 -12.08 -7.09 11.40
N ALA A 164 -11.80 -5.82 11.73
CA ALA A 164 -10.65 -5.47 12.55
C ALA A 164 -10.79 -5.93 14.00
N VAL A 165 -12.00 -5.81 14.58
CA VAL A 165 -12.32 -6.32 15.91
C VAL A 165 -12.22 -7.86 15.94
N VAL A 166 -12.75 -8.54 14.92
CA VAL A 166 -12.62 -10.02 14.79
C VAL A 166 -11.15 -10.43 14.74
N ALA A 167 -10.33 -9.74 13.93
CA ALA A 167 -8.90 -10.00 13.84
C ALA A 167 -8.18 -9.74 15.17
N LEU A 168 -8.58 -8.70 15.92
CA LEU A 168 -8.05 -8.38 17.25
C LEU A 168 -8.32 -9.50 18.25
N PHE A 169 -9.54 -9.98 18.32
CA PHE A 169 -9.90 -11.11 19.21
C PHE A 169 -9.18 -12.40 18.80
N ALA A 170 -9.11 -12.70 17.50
CA ALA A 170 -8.38 -13.85 16.98
C ALA A 170 -6.88 -13.78 17.30
N TRP A 171 -6.27 -12.60 17.17
CA TRP A 171 -4.88 -12.36 17.53
C TRP A 171 -4.64 -12.52 19.05
N TRP A 172 -5.51 -11.91 19.84
CA TRP A 172 -5.42 -11.99 21.31
C TRP A 172 -5.51 -13.43 21.83
N TRP A 173 -6.49 -14.17 21.33
CA TRP A 173 -6.69 -15.59 21.67
C TRP A 173 -5.48 -16.45 21.28
N GLN A 174 -5.02 -16.30 20.04
CA GLN A 174 -3.90 -17.08 19.52
C GLN A 174 -2.59 -16.76 20.25
N SER A 175 -2.34 -15.49 20.53
CA SER A 175 -1.09 -15.05 21.17
C SER A 175 -1.05 -15.31 22.68
N ALA A 176 -2.21 -15.55 23.32
CA ALA A 176 -2.29 -15.93 24.73
C ALA A 176 -1.78 -17.36 24.98
N ARG A 177 -1.91 -18.24 23.97
CA ARG A 177 -1.46 -19.64 24.03
C ARG A 177 0.04 -19.83 23.85
N GLU A 178 0.74 -18.80 23.41
CA GLU A 178 2.18 -18.84 23.17
C GLU A 178 2.92 -18.19 24.34
N VAL A 179 3.51 -19.01 25.19
CA VAL A 179 4.38 -18.58 26.28
C VAL A 179 5.57 -17.80 25.68
N ALA A 180 5.83 -16.64 26.26
CA ALA A 180 6.82 -15.69 25.84
C ALA A 180 8.25 -16.29 25.80
N SER A 181 8.69 -16.80 24.67
CA SER A 181 10.12 -16.94 24.39
C SER A 181 10.67 -15.59 23.94
N SER A 182 10.94 -14.74 24.91
CA SER A 182 11.62 -13.46 24.69
C SER A 182 13.10 -13.72 24.38
N HIS A 183 13.44 -13.94 23.12
CA HIS A 183 14.80 -13.76 22.66
C HIS A 183 14.94 -12.30 22.22
N LYS A 184 15.54 -11.47 23.07
CA LYS A 184 16.13 -10.20 22.67
C LYS A 184 17.22 -10.52 21.64
N THR A 185 16.92 -10.37 20.38
CA THR A 185 17.95 -10.37 19.35
C THR A 185 18.73 -9.08 19.53
N THR A 186 19.91 -9.17 20.13
CA THR A 186 20.92 -8.12 20.14
C THR A 186 21.41 -7.95 18.71
N THR A 187 20.77 -7.09 17.95
CA THR A 187 21.27 -6.64 16.67
C THR A 187 22.37 -5.62 16.94
N THR A 188 23.61 -5.97 16.66
CA THR A 188 24.72 -5.01 16.61
C THR A 188 24.30 -3.81 15.76
N PRO A 189 24.50 -2.57 16.23
CA PRO A 189 24.11 -1.37 15.49
C PRO A 189 25.03 -1.21 14.27
N VAL A 190 24.59 -1.73 13.12
CA VAL A 190 25.29 -1.51 11.85
C VAL A 190 24.90 -0.10 11.35
N ARG A 191 25.91 0.76 11.22
CA ARG A 191 25.71 2.13 10.69
C ARG A 191 25.70 2.06 9.17
N VAL A 192 24.52 2.20 8.55
CA VAL A 192 24.37 2.19 7.09
C VAL A 192 24.43 3.64 6.59
N VAL A 193 25.30 3.89 5.61
CA VAL A 193 25.36 5.18 4.91
C VAL A 193 24.38 5.15 3.74
N PHE A 194 23.42 6.07 3.73
CA PHE A 194 22.46 6.17 2.65
C PHE A 194 23.06 6.94 1.47
N THR A 195 23.55 6.17 0.52
CA THR A 195 24.16 6.68 -0.71
C THR A 195 23.13 7.27 -1.68
N PRO A 196 23.53 8.03 -2.73
CA PRO A 196 22.62 8.45 -3.80
C PRO A 196 21.83 7.29 -4.42
N ARG A 197 22.41 6.08 -4.41
CA ARG A 197 21.74 4.87 -4.88
C ARG A 197 20.57 4.46 -3.98
N ALA A 198 20.71 4.57 -2.66
CA ALA A 198 19.62 4.30 -1.72
C ALA A 198 18.45 5.29 -1.95
N TRP A 199 18.74 6.56 -2.15
CA TRP A 199 17.74 7.57 -2.49
C TRP A 199 17.06 7.28 -3.83
N THR A 200 17.82 6.86 -4.85
CA THR A 200 17.24 6.44 -6.15
C THR A 200 16.26 5.30 -5.99
N LEU A 201 16.58 4.28 -5.15
CA LEU A 201 15.68 3.18 -4.85
C LEU A 201 14.43 3.66 -4.11
N GLY A 202 14.57 4.58 -3.16
CA GLY A 202 13.45 5.16 -2.41
C GLY A 202 12.50 5.94 -3.32
N VAL A 203 13.03 6.83 -4.17
CA VAL A 203 12.26 7.60 -5.15
C VAL A 203 11.60 6.68 -6.18
N TYR A 204 12.34 5.71 -6.70
CA TYR A 204 11.84 4.73 -7.66
C TYR A 204 10.64 3.94 -7.09
N PHE A 205 10.80 3.40 -5.88
CA PHE A 205 9.71 2.71 -5.18
C PHE A 205 8.52 3.65 -4.90
N GLY A 206 8.82 4.90 -4.52
CA GLY A 206 7.81 5.90 -4.21
C GLY A 206 6.96 6.28 -5.41
N LEU A 207 7.57 6.53 -6.56
CA LEU A 207 6.84 6.89 -7.78
C LEU A 207 5.95 5.73 -8.29
N ILE A 208 6.44 4.48 -8.24
CA ILE A 208 5.63 3.29 -8.57
C ILE A 208 4.39 3.20 -7.66
N ASN A 209 4.62 3.29 -6.35
CA ASN A 209 3.53 3.19 -5.39
C ASN A 209 2.65 4.45 -5.34
N GLY A 210 3.18 5.60 -5.79
CA GLY A 210 2.42 6.83 -5.97
C GLY A 210 1.32 6.68 -7.00
N GLY A 211 1.62 6.09 -8.16
CA GLY A 211 0.59 5.76 -9.15
C GLY A 211 -0.50 4.84 -8.60
N TYR A 212 -0.11 3.84 -7.80
CA TYR A 212 -1.07 2.99 -7.11
C TYR A 212 -1.94 3.75 -6.10
N ALA A 213 -1.33 4.59 -5.26
CA ALA A 213 -2.06 5.36 -4.26
C ALA A 213 -3.06 6.34 -4.91
N SER A 214 -2.66 6.98 -6.03
CA SER A 214 -3.53 7.85 -6.80
C SER A 214 -4.68 7.09 -7.46
N LEU A 215 -4.46 5.89 -7.98
CA LEU A 215 -5.53 5.05 -8.52
C LEU A 215 -6.53 4.63 -7.44
N ILE A 216 -6.08 4.28 -6.22
CA ILE A 216 -7.00 3.99 -5.11
C ILE A 216 -7.90 5.19 -4.82
N ALA A 217 -7.32 6.39 -4.80
CA ALA A 217 -8.04 7.61 -4.45
C ALA A 217 -9.00 8.06 -5.54
N TRP A 218 -8.57 8.00 -6.80
CA TRP A 218 -9.20 8.75 -7.87
C TRP A 218 -9.82 7.89 -8.97
N LEU A 219 -9.43 6.61 -9.16
CA LEU A 219 -9.97 5.78 -10.23
C LEU A 219 -11.50 5.63 -10.15
N PRO A 220 -12.11 5.33 -8.97
CA PRO A 220 -13.55 5.25 -8.89
C PRO A 220 -14.23 6.61 -9.16
N ALA A 221 -13.69 7.69 -8.61
CA ALA A 221 -14.23 9.03 -8.81
C ALA A 221 -14.16 9.47 -10.28
N PHE A 222 -13.07 9.14 -10.99
CA PHE A 222 -12.91 9.35 -12.42
C PHE A 222 -14.01 8.65 -13.22
N TYR A 223 -14.25 7.36 -12.95
CA TYR A 223 -15.28 6.61 -13.68
C TYR A 223 -16.70 7.09 -13.35
N ILE A 224 -16.96 7.53 -12.12
CA ILE A 224 -18.25 8.16 -11.75
C ILE A 224 -18.44 9.47 -12.52
N GLU A 225 -17.40 10.30 -12.64
CA GLU A 225 -17.46 11.57 -13.38
C GLU A 225 -17.78 11.38 -14.86
N ILE A 226 -17.27 10.31 -15.48
CA ILE A 226 -17.55 10.01 -16.90
C ILE A 226 -18.82 9.16 -17.10
N GLY A 227 -19.67 9.04 -16.05
CA GLY A 227 -21.03 8.48 -16.14
C GLY A 227 -21.20 7.03 -15.67
N ALA A 228 -20.17 6.40 -15.09
CA ALA A 228 -20.32 5.06 -14.53
C ALA A 228 -21.00 5.10 -13.15
N SER A 229 -21.67 4.01 -12.76
CA SER A 229 -22.22 3.87 -11.41
C SER A 229 -21.11 3.71 -10.35
N ALA A 230 -21.40 4.10 -9.11
CA ALA A 230 -20.46 3.89 -7.98
C ALA A 230 -20.13 2.41 -7.79
N GLN A 231 -21.11 1.51 -7.97
CA GLN A 231 -20.94 0.06 -7.90
C GLN A 231 -19.94 -0.43 -8.96
N TYR A 232 -20.12 -0.02 -10.21
CA TYR A 232 -19.23 -0.41 -11.30
C TYR A 232 -17.82 0.13 -11.09
N SER A 233 -17.71 1.40 -10.67
CA SER A 233 -16.43 2.06 -10.39
C SER A 233 -15.65 1.39 -9.25
N GLY A 234 -16.34 1.00 -8.19
CA GLY A 234 -15.77 0.21 -7.09
C GLY A 234 -15.31 -1.18 -7.56
N SER A 235 -16.08 -1.81 -8.46
CA SER A 235 -15.71 -3.11 -9.06
C SER A 235 -14.45 -3.00 -9.93
N LEU A 236 -14.26 -1.91 -10.65
CA LEU A 236 -13.02 -1.68 -11.42
C LEU A 236 -11.80 -1.59 -10.52
N LEU A 237 -11.90 -0.91 -9.37
CA LEU A 237 -10.82 -0.87 -8.38
C LEU A 237 -10.56 -2.25 -7.78
N ALA A 238 -11.62 -3.04 -7.54
CA ALA A 238 -11.47 -4.42 -7.07
C ALA A 238 -10.76 -5.31 -8.11
N LEU A 239 -11.11 -5.19 -9.39
CA LEU A 239 -10.46 -5.92 -10.49
C LEU A 239 -9.00 -5.48 -10.66
N MET A 240 -8.69 -4.21 -10.50
CA MET A 240 -7.31 -3.73 -10.46
C MET A 240 -6.53 -4.40 -9.32
N THR A 241 -7.11 -4.55 -8.12
CA THR A 241 -6.43 -5.22 -7.02
C THR A 241 -6.28 -6.73 -7.21
N LEU A 242 -7.17 -7.39 -7.97
CA LEU A 242 -6.99 -8.77 -8.42
C LEU A 242 -5.82 -8.89 -9.39
N GLY A 243 -5.74 -8.01 -10.38
CA GLY A 243 -4.58 -7.91 -11.28
C GLY A 243 -3.29 -7.70 -10.49
N GLN A 244 -3.33 -6.84 -9.47
CA GLN A 244 -2.20 -6.57 -8.58
C GLN A 244 -1.78 -7.82 -7.79
N ALA A 245 -2.72 -8.58 -7.25
CA ALA A 245 -2.43 -9.85 -6.56
C ALA A 245 -1.79 -10.87 -7.50
N ALA A 246 -2.30 -10.99 -8.72
CA ALA A 246 -1.72 -11.87 -9.74
C ALA A 246 -0.29 -11.44 -10.11
N GLY A 247 -0.06 -10.14 -10.36
CA GLY A 247 1.28 -9.60 -10.66
C GLY A 247 2.28 -9.84 -9.53
N ALA A 248 1.86 -9.64 -8.27
CA ALA A 248 2.68 -9.85 -7.09
C ALA A 248 3.09 -11.32 -6.87
N LEU A 249 2.33 -12.27 -7.39
CA LEU A 249 2.65 -13.70 -7.34
C LEU A 249 3.47 -14.13 -8.56
N LEU A 250 3.03 -13.76 -9.75
CA LEU A 250 3.61 -14.26 -11.02
C LEU A 250 5.01 -13.67 -11.30
N MET A 251 5.19 -12.36 -11.16
CA MET A 251 6.45 -11.72 -11.55
C MET A 251 7.64 -12.15 -10.68
N PRO A 252 7.54 -12.21 -9.33
CA PRO A 252 8.62 -12.75 -8.52
C PRO A 252 8.90 -14.24 -8.79
N ALA A 253 7.87 -15.03 -9.11
CA ALA A 253 8.06 -16.45 -9.47
C ALA A 253 8.87 -16.62 -10.76
N MET A 254 8.78 -15.66 -11.67
CA MET A 254 9.58 -15.59 -12.91
C MET A 254 10.99 -15.03 -12.66
N ALA A 255 11.27 -14.46 -11.51
CA ALA A 255 12.51 -13.75 -11.19
C ALA A 255 13.66 -14.72 -10.83
N ARG A 256 14.03 -15.63 -11.78
CA ARG A 256 15.08 -16.65 -11.60
C ARG A 256 16.51 -16.10 -11.69
N HIS A 257 16.72 -14.99 -12.38
CA HIS A 257 18.04 -14.38 -12.58
C HIS A 257 18.21 -13.15 -11.66
N GLN A 258 19.47 -12.80 -11.32
CA GLN A 258 19.75 -11.59 -10.53
C GLN A 258 19.44 -10.29 -11.25
N ASP A 259 19.39 -10.28 -12.58
CA ASP A 259 19.01 -9.11 -13.36
C ASP A 259 17.49 -8.93 -13.37
N ARG A 260 16.99 -8.02 -12.53
CA ARG A 260 15.57 -7.73 -12.38
C ARG A 260 15.02 -6.76 -13.43
N ARG A 261 15.90 -6.17 -14.27
CA ARG A 261 15.51 -5.11 -15.22
C ARG A 261 14.42 -5.52 -16.19
N LYS A 262 14.50 -6.73 -16.76
CA LYS A 262 13.49 -7.21 -17.73
C LYS A 262 12.09 -7.29 -17.12
N LEU A 263 11.97 -7.83 -15.90
CA LEU A 263 10.70 -7.96 -15.19
C LEU A 263 10.17 -6.62 -14.69
N LEU A 264 11.06 -5.74 -14.19
CA LEU A 264 10.68 -4.37 -13.84
C LEU A 264 10.20 -3.60 -15.07
N MET A 265 10.89 -3.73 -16.22
CA MET A 265 10.47 -3.10 -17.47
C MET A 265 9.09 -3.61 -17.91
N LEU A 266 8.86 -4.93 -17.86
CA LEU A 266 7.53 -5.52 -18.15
C LEU A 266 6.46 -4.92 -17.23
N ALA A 267 6.73 -4.85 -15.93
CA ALA A 267 5.81 -4.28 -14.96
C ALA A 267 5.48 -2.80 -15.24
N LEU A 268 6.49 -2.02 -15.65
CA LEU A 268 6.31 -0.61 -16.00
C LEU A 268 5.57 -0.45 -17.34
N VAL A 269 5.85 -1.28 -18.34
CA VAL A 269 5.10 -1.29 -19.62
C VAL A 269 3.62 -1.55 -19.37
N LEU A 270 3.28 -2.53 -18.53
CA LEU A 270 1.88 -2.81 -18.17
C LEU A 270 1.22 -1.62 -17.47
N GLN A 271 1.93 -0.94 -16.57
CA GLN A 271 1.42 0.29 -15.93
C GLN A 271 1.17 1.39 -16.96
N LEU A 272 2.15 1.60 -17.87
CA LEU A 272 2.05 2.61 -18.91
C LEU A 272 0.85 2.35 -19.83
N VAL A 273 0.67 1.11 -20.28
CA VAL A 273 -0.49 0.70 -21.10
C VAL A 273 -1.80 0.97 -20.35
N GLY A 274 -1.88 0.67 -19.04
CA GLY A 274 -3.06 0.97 -18.23
C GLY A 274 -3.36 2.46 -18.14
N PHE A 275 -2.37 3.30 -17.83
CA PHE A 275 -2.56 4.76 -17.78
C PHE A 275 -2.94 5.34 -19.14
N CYS A 276 -2.31 4.89 -20.21
CA CYS A 276 -2.68 5.27 -21.59
C CYS A 276 -4.13 4.87 -21.91
N GLY A 277 -4.55 3.69 -21.48
CA GLY A 277 -5.94 3.23 -21.62
C GLY A 277 -6.94 4.14 -20.89
N PHE A 278 -6.64 4.59 -19.67
CA PHE A 278 -7.47 5.54 -18.93
C PHE A 278 -7.54 6.93 -19.60
N ILE A 279 -6.49 7.33 -20.31
CA ILE A 279 -6.45 8.63 -21.01
C ILE A 279 -7.25 8.59 -22.31
N TRP A 280 -7.02 7.61 -23.17
CA TRP A 280 -7.51 7.63 -24.55
C TRP A 280 -8.76 6.79 -24.79
N LEU A 281 -8.95 5.71 -24.02
CA LEU A 281 -10.00 4.72 -24.25
C LEU A 281 -10.71 4.29 -22.95
N PRO A 282 -11.06 5.24 -22.04
CA PRO A 282 -11.54 4.90 -20.70
C PRO A 282 -12.78 4.02 -20.69
N MET A 283 -13.73 4.26 -21.59
CA MET A 283 -15.01 3.55 -21.60
C MET A 283 -15.03 2.31 -22.51
N GLN A 284 -14.04 2.13 -23.38
CA GLN A 284 -14.07 1.01 -24.33
C GLN A 284 -13.67 -0.33 -23.69
N LEU A 285 -12.63 -0.34 -22.87
CA LEU A 285 -12.12 -1.56 -22.21
C LEU A 285 -11.72 -1.28 -20.75
N PRO A 286 -12.58 -0.71 -19.90
CA PRO A 286 -12.21 -0.25 -18.54
C PRO A 286 -11.66 -1.36 -17.66
N VAL A 287 -12.23 -2.57 -17.75
CA VAL A 287 -11.76 -3.76 -17.02
C VAL A 287 -10.34 -4.15 -17.43
N LEU A 288 -10.04 -4.11 -18.73
CA LEU A 288 -8.71 -4.45 -19.24
C LEU A 288 -7.66 -3.46 -18.71
N TRP A 289 -7.94 -2.16 -18.80
CA TRP A 289 -7.01 -1.14 -18.32
C TRP A 289 -6.75 -1.25 -16.83
N ALA A 290 -7.80 -1.46 -16.03
CA ALA A 290 -7.67 -1.66 -14.59
C ALA A 290 -6.84 -2.90 -14.25
N MET A 291 -7.11 -4.04 -14.89
CA MET A 291 -6.38 -5.29 -14.64
C MET A 291 -4.93 -5.23 -15.10
N VAL A 292 -4.66 -4.69 -16.28
CA VAL A 292 -3.30 -4.57 -16.84
C VAL A 292 -2.44 -3.63 -16.00
N CYS A 293 -2.99 -2.47 -15.63
CA CYS A 293 -2.32 -1.54 -14.72
C CYS A 293 -2.06 -2.20 -13.37
N GLY A 294 -3.06 -2.88 -12.80
CA GLY A 294 -2.95 -3.63 -11.55
C GLY A 294 -1.85 -4.69 -11.61
N LEU A 295 -1.80 -5.50 -12.68
CA LEU A 295 -0.79 -6.53 -12.88
C LEU A 295 0.63 -5.93 -12.85
N GLY A 296 0.83 -4.81 -13.53
CA GLY A 296 2.10 -4.09 -13.53
C GLY A 296 2.48 -3.56 -12.15
N LEU A 297 1.55 -2.88 -11.46
CA LEU A 297 1.75 -2.35 -10.11
C LEU A 297 2.06 -3.46 -9.10
N GLY A 298 1.30 -4.57 -9.15
CA GLY A 298 1.48 -5.71 -8.27
C GLY A 298 2.82 -6.38 -8.42
N GLY A 299 3.29 -6.56 -9.65
CA GLY A 299 4.60 -7.15 -9.94
C GLY A 299 5.76 -6.24 -9.55
N ALA A 300 5.63 -4.94 -9.79
CA ALA A 300 6.69 -3.97 -9.50
C ALA A 300 7.03 -3.89 -8.00
N PHE A 301 6.03 -3.98 -7.11
CA PHE A 301 6.22 -3.86 -5.66
C PHE A 301 7.23 -4.89 -5.11
N PRO A 302 7.02 -6.21 -5.22
CA PRO A 302 7.97 -7.21 -4.73
C PRO A 302 9.29 -7.21 -5.50
N LEU A 303 9.28 -6.89 -6.80
CA LEU A 303 10.51 -6.78 -7.58
C LEU A 303 11.42 -5.65 -7.09
N CYS A 304 10.86 -4.52 -6.63
CA CYS A 304 11.62 -3.45 -5.99
C CYS A 304 12.26 -3.90 -4.67
N LEU A 305 11.52 -4.70 -3.88
CA LEU A 305 12.06 -5.26 -2.64
C LEU A 305 13.22 -6.23 -2.94
N LEU A 306 13.06 -7.12 -3.91
CA LEU A 306 14.11 -8.02 -4.36
C LEU A 306 15.32 -7.23 -4.88
N LEU A 307 15.08 -6.20 -5.71
CA LEU A 307 16.15 -5.32 -6.20
C LEU A 307 16.94 -4.68 -5.05
N ALA A 308 16.28 -4.18 -4.01
CA ALA A 308 16.95 -3.60 -2.85
C ALA A 308 17.73 -4.65 -2.05
N LEU A 309 17.20 -5.87 -1.89
CA LEU A 309 17.88 -6.98 -1.25
C LEU A 309 19.13 -7.43 -2.03
N ASP A 310 19.06 -7.43 -3.36
CA ASP A 310 20.16 -7.82 -4.24
C ASP A 310 21.36 -6.84 -4.17
N HIS A 311 21.16 -5.63 -3.62
CA HIS A 311 22.22 -4.62 -3.49
C HIS A 311 23.24 -4.90 -2.38
N SER A 312 22.99 -5.83 -1.47
CA SER A 312 23.93 -6.20 -0.40
C SER A 312 23.84 -7.67 -0.06
N VAL A 313 25.02 -8.31 0.02
CA VAL A 313 25.14 -9.70 0.47
C VAL A 313 24.88 -9.83 1.97
N GLN A 314 25.12 -8.76 2.74
CA GLN A 314 24.90 -8.76 4.20
C GLN A 314 23.42 -8.54 4.54
N PRO A 315 22.74 -9.52 5.19
CA PRO A 315 21.30 -9.44 5.45
C PRO A 315 20.89 -8.22 6.29
N ALA A 316 21.73 -7.79 7.24
CA ALA A 316 21.46 -6.64 8.09
C ALA A 316 21.46 -5.32 7.29
N ILE A 317 22.38 -5.17 6.34
CA ILE A 317 22.46 -3.98 5.46
C ILE A 317 21.31 -4.00 4.48
N ALA A 318 21.06 -5.14 3.83
CA ALA A 318 19.94 -5.31 2.90
C ALA A 318 18.60 -4.98 3.57
N GLY A 319 18.38 -5.45 4.80
CA GLY A 319 17.16 -5.13 5.56
C GLY A 319 17.01 -3.64 5.87
N LYS A 320 18.09 -2.94 6.24
CA LYS A 320 18.06 -1.49 6.47
C LYS A 320 17.83 -0.71 5.17
N LEU A 321 18.42 -1.16 4.05
CA LEU A 321 18.21 -0.55 2.75
C LEU A 321 16.74 -0.68 2.31
N VAL A 322 16.12 -1.86 2.50
CA VAL A 322 14.70 -2.08 2.23
C VAL A 322 13.83 -1.19 3.12
N ALA A 323 14.13 -1.09 4.42
CA ALA A 323 13.37 -0.24 5.34
C ALA A 323 13.47 1.25 4.95
N PHE A 324 14.67 1.72 4.56
CA PHE A 324 14.87 3.08 4.06
C PHE A 324 14.12 3.33 2.74
N MET A 325 14.26 2.42 1.77
CA MET A 325 13.55 2.49 0.50
C MET A 325 12.03 2.56 0.69
N GLN A 326 11.47 1.69 1.54
CA GLN A 326 10.04 1.69 1.84
C GLN A 326 9.63 2.94 2.61
N GLY A 327 10.44 3.39 3.57
CA GLY A 327 10.15 4.59 4.36
C GLY A 327 10.02 5.83 3.49
N ILE A 328 11.07 6.16 2.74
CA ILE A 328 11.07 7.28 1.79
C ILE A 328 10.01 7.08 0.70
N GLY A 329 9.93 5.86 0.17
CA GLY A 329 9.00 5.57 -0.91
C GLY A 329 7.53 5.69 -0.51
N PHE A 330 7.13 5.24 0.68
CA PHE A 330 5.74 5.42 1.14
C PHE A 330 5.41 6.89 1.47
N ILE A 331 6.39 7.69 1.92
CA ILE A 331 6.17 9.13 2.07
C ILE A 331 5.88 9.76 0.71
N ILE A 332 6.70 9.47 -0.32
CA ILE A 332 6.49 9.96 -1.68
C ILE A 332 5.15 9.45 -2.23
N ALA A 333 4.87 8.15 -2.08
CA ALA A 333 3.63 7.54 -2.55
C ALA A 333 2.39 8.13 -1.86
N GLY A 334 2.48 8.47 -0.58
CA GLY A 334 1.39 9.09 0.15
C GLY A 334 1.10 10.52 -0.28
N LEU A 335 2.10 11.25 -0.79
CA LEU A 335 1.92 12.60 -1.33
C LEU A 335 1.30 12.58 -2.74
N ALA A 336 1.40 11.47 -3.48
CA ALA A 336 0.90 11.40 -4.85
C ALA A 336 -0.61 11.65 -4.98
N PRO A 337 -1.52 11.05 -4.16
CA PRO A 337 -2.95 11.35 -4.25
C PRO A 337 -3.29 12.81 -3.96
N TRP A 338 -2.54 13.44 -3.03
CA TRP A 338 -2.71 14.87 -2.76
C TRP A 338 -2.30 15.71 -3.97
N PHE A 339 -1.16 15.41 -4.59
CA PHE A 339 -0.70 16.07 -5.80
C PHE A 339 -1.69 15.88 -6.96
N SER A 340 -2.20 14.67 -7.15
CA SER A 340 -3.29 14.35 -8.10
C SER A 340 -4.54 15.21 -7.83
N GLY A 341 -4.91 15.39 -6.57
CA GLY A 341 -6.03 16.25 -6.18
C GLY A 341 -5.80 17.72 -6.51
N VAL A 342 -4.57 18.21 -6.38
CA VAL A 342 -4.18 19.56 -6.81
C VAL A 342 -4.28 19.68 -8.34
N LEU A 343 -3.71 18.73 -9.09
CA LEU A 343 -3.81 18.70 -10.55
C LEU A 343 -5.26 18.71 -11.01
N ARG A 344 -6.13 17.88 -10.38
CA ARG A 344 -7.55 17.83 -10.65
C ARG A 344 -8.25 19.18 -10.38
N SER A 345 -7.87 19.87 -9.31
CA SER A 345 -8.43 21.19 -8.96
C SER A 345 -8.07 22.26 -9.98
N ILE A 346 -6.88 22.18 -10.58
CA ILE A 346 -6.38 23.15 -11.57
C ILE A 346 -6.92 22.84 -12.97
N SER A 347 -6.87 21.57 -13.38
CA SER A 347 -7.20 21.15 -14.76
C SER A 347 -8.69 20.96 -15.00
N GLY A 348 -9.50 20.82 -13.95
CA GLY A 348 -10.91 20.53 -14.06
C GLY A 348 -11.25 19.07 -14.44
N ASN A 349 -10.28 18.21 -14.70
CA ASN A 349 -10.47 16.81 -15.07
C ASN A 349 -9.32 15.92 -14.57
N TYR A 350 -9.46 14.58 -14.70
CA TYR A 350 -8.43 13.61 -14.26
C TYR A 350 -7.36 13.28 -15.32
N LEU A 351 -7.51 13.75 -16.56
CA LEU A 351 -6.60 13.36 -17.65
C LEU A 351 -5.17 13.83 -17.40
N MET A 352 -5.01 15.04 -16.82
CA MET A 352 -3.69 15.57 -16.48
C MET A 352 -2.99 14.73 -15.41
N ASP A 353 -3.75 14.17 -14.47
CA ASP A 353 -3.22 13.28 -13.45
C ASP A 353 -2.73 11.94 -14.04
N TRP A 354 -3.55 11.31 -14.89
CA TRP A 354 -3.14 10.07 -15.57
C TRP A 354 -1.93 10.29 -16.47
N ALA A 355 -1.86 11.44 -17.18
CA ALA A 355 -0.71 11.81 -17.99
C ALA A 355 0.57 12.02 -17.14
N PHE A 356 0.45 12.65 -15.98
CA PHE A 356 1.54 12.80 -15.03
C PHE A 356 2.09 11.44 -14.58
N HIS A 357 1.22 10.50 -14.20
CA HIS A 357 1.65 9.15 -13.81
C HIS A 357 2.25 8.37 -14.97
N ALA A 358 1.71 8.48 -16.18
CA ALA A 358 2.30 7.89 -17.38
C ALA A 358 3.72 8.42 -17.63
N LEU A 359 3.94 9.74 -17.50
CA LEU A 359 5.25 10.36 -17.62
C LEU A 359 6.23 9.88 -16.53
N CYS A 360 5.76 9.76 -15.28
CA CYS A 360 6.55 9.17 -14.21
C CYS A 360 6.99 7.75 -14.55
N VAL A 361 6.10 6.91 -15.09
CA VAL A 361 6.42 5.54 -15.51
C VAL A 361 7.49 5.54 -16.60
N VAL A 362 7.42 6.42 -17.59
CA VAL A 362 8.47 6.56 -18.62
C VAL A 362 9.81 6.93 -17.97
N GLY A 363 9.84 7.88 -17.03
CA GLY A 363 11.05 8.22 -16.28
C GLY A 363 11.61 7.02 -15.50
N LEU A 364 10.74 6.21 -14.88
CA LEU A 364 11.12 4.98 -14.18
C LEU A 364 11.70 3.93 -15.12
N MET A 365 11.18 3.80 -16.35
CA MET A 365 11.76 2.91 -17.36
C MET A 365 13.20 3.30 -17.69
N ILE A 366 13.49 4.59 -17.81
CA ILE A 366 14.87 5.11 -18.04
C ILE A 366 15.76 4.79 -16.82
N ILE A 367 15.27 5.00 -15.59
CA ILE A 367 16.01 4.68 -14.37
C ILE A 367 16.29 3.17 -14.27
N THR A 368 15.33 2.32 -14.68
CA THR A 368 15.49 0.86 -14.67
C THR A 368 16.72 0.38 -15.44
N LEU A 369 17.09 1.03 -16.53
CA LEU A 369 18.28 0.69 -17.30
C LEU A 369 19.57 0.81 -16.48
N ARG A 370 19.58 1.67 -15.45
CA ARG A 370 20.72 1.88 -14.55
C ARG A 370 20.85 0.82 -13.46
N PHE A 371 19.88 -0.10 -13.33
CA PHE A 371 19.87 -1.16 -12.31
C PHE A 371 20.57 -2.46 -12.77
N ALA A 372 21.60 -2.36 -13.61
CA ALA A 372 22.42 -3.51 -13.96
C ALA A 372 23.16 -4.06 -12.71
N PRO A 373 23.16 -5.37 -12.47
CA PRO A 373 23.82 -5.98 -11.30
C PRO A 373 25.29 -5.61 -11.16
N VAL A 374 26.02 -5.48 -12.26
CA VAL A 374 27.45 -5.08 -12.31
C VAL A 374 27.70 -3.69 -11.70
N ARG A 375 26.67 -2.86 -11.57
CA ARG A 375 26.75 -1.48 -11.04
C ARG A 375 26.32 -1.38 -9.57
N PHE A 376 26.09 -2.49 -8.89
CA PHE A 376 25.71 -2.44 -7.48
C PHE A 376 26.91 -2.03 -6.64
N PRO A 377 26.84 -0.96 -5.84
CA PRO A 377 27.96 -0.55 -5.00
C PRO A 377 28.23 -1.60 -3.93
N GLN A 378 29.49 -1.97 -3.75
CA GLN A 378 29.90 -2.97 -2.76
C GLN A 378 29.95 -2.45 -1.32
N LEU A 379 29.93 -1.12 -1.13
CA LEU A 379 30.17 -0.47 0.16
C LEU A 379 28.95 0.33 0.63
N TRP A 380 28.21 -0.23 1.56
CA TRP A 380 27.11 0.42 2.27
C TRP A 380 27.47 0.73 3.74
N VAL A 381 28.66 0.32 4.18
CA VAL A 381 29.15 0.47 5.55
C VAL A 381 30.39 1.35 5.52
N LYS A 382 30.44 2.41 6.32
CA LYS A 382 31.70 2.99 6.74
C LYS A 382 32.23 2.15 7.90
N GLU A 383 33.43 1.59 7.75
CA GLU A 383 34.19 1.11 8.88
C GLU A 383 34.35 2.28 9.86
N ALA A 384 34.00 2.03 11.13
CA ALA A 384 34.01 3.02 12.19
C ALA A 384 35.42 3.33 12.63
#